data_00d78234f16815d4701bdd7e830fb2b4
#
_entry.id   00d78234f16815d4701bdd7e830fb2b4
#
_cell.length_a   1.000
_cell.length_b   1.000
_cell.length_c   1.000
_cell.angle_alpha   90.00
_cell.angle_beta   90.00
_cell.angle_gamma   90.00
#
_symmetry.space_group_name_H-M   'P 1'
#
loop_
_entity.id
_entity.type
_entity.pdbx_description
1 polymer ?
#
loop_
_entity_poly.entity_id
_entity_poly.type
_entity_poly.pdbx_seq_one_letter_code
_entity_poly.pdbx_strand_id
1 'polypeptide(L)'
;MDERALALQELRTAADLNTELRELKARSRLTYRQLEERAAEKGELLPRSTLADVLRNGSLPRPELLAAFVRACGEGEYVDDWLAARKRAAEASAPGRGPGGSAGSGGSG
;
A
#
# COMPACT_ATOMS: atom_id res chain seq x y z
N MET A 1 -2.45 -16.03 -17.33
CA MET A 1 -2.74 -15.44 -16.03
C MET A 1 -1.47 -15.09 -15.31
N ASP A 2 -1.46 -13.92 -14.77
CA ASP A 2 -0.25 -13.38 -14.17
C ASP A 2 -0.09 -13.88 -12.75
N GLU A 3 1.04 -14.47 -12.45
CA GLU A 3 1.31 -14.92 -11.08
C GLU A 3 1.26 -13.76 -10.12
N ARG A 4 1.74 -12.61 -10.58
CA ARG A 4 1.78 -11.43 -9.75
C ARG A 4 0.37 -11.00 -9.38
N ALA A 5 -0.52 -10.95 -10.36
CA ALA A 5 -1.90 -10.56 -10.11
C ALA A 5 -2.57 -11.55 -9.17
N LEU A 6 -2.30 -12.85 -9.34
CA LEU A 6 -2.86 -13.85 -8.46
C LEU A 6 -2.38 -13.68 -7.02
N ALA A 7 -1.09 -13.40 -6.85
CA ALA A 7 -0.56 -13.19 -5.52
C ALA A 7 -1.22 -12.00 -4.84
N LEU A 8 -1.46 -10.94 -5.59
CA LEU A 8 -2.11 -9.76 -5.04
C LEU A 8 -3.56 -10.03 -4.66
N GLN A 9 -4.22 -10.91 -5.40
CA GLN A 9 -5.60 -11.27 -5.09
C GLN A 9 -5.72 -12.05 -3.78
N GLU A 10 -4.63 -12.62 -3.32
CA GLU A 10 -4.65 -13.38 -2.08
C GLU A 10 -4.45 -12.52 -0.84
N LEU A 11 -4.09 -11.27 -1.03
CA LEU A 11 -3.89 -10.37 0.11
C LEU A 11 -5.24 -9.97 0.68
N ARG A 12 -5.43 -10.19 1.97
CA ARG A 12 -6.72 -9.94 2.60
C ARG A 12 -6.69 -9.01 3.79
N THR A 13 -5.52 -8.86 4.40
CA THR A 13 -5.40 -8.04 5.60
C THR A 13 -4.32 -6.99 5.42
N ALA A 14 -4.30 -6.02 6.32
CA ALA A 14 -3.25 -5.00 6.30
C ALA A 14 -1.89 -5.64 6.49
N ALA A 15 -1.81 -6.68 7.32
CA ALA A 15 -0.53 -7.36 7.53
C ALA A 15 -0.06 -8.05 6.26
N ASP A 16 -0.98 -8.69 5.54
CA ASP A 16 -0.64 -9.32 4.27
C ASP A 16 -0.12 -8.29 3.29
N LEU A 17 -0.84 -7.18 3.18
CA LEU A 17 -0.47 -6.12 2.26
C LEU A 17 0.91 -5.55 2.61
N ASN A 18 1.13 -5.32 3.89
CA ASN A 18 2.40 -4.75 4.34
C ASN A 18 3.56 -5.67 4.01
N THR A 19 3.39 -6.98 4.23
CA THR A 19 4.42 -7.94 3.90
C THR A 19 4.77 -7.87 2.42
N GLU A 20 3.73 -7.80 1.59
CA GLU A 20 3.95 -7.75 0.14
C GLU A 20 4.62 -6.44 -0.27
N LEU A 21 4.27 -5.33 0.38
CA LEU A 21 4.89 -4.05 0.09
C LEU A 21 6.38 -4.07 0.44
N ARG A 22 6.72 -4.69 1.56
CA ARG A 22 8.12 -4.80 1.95
C ARG A 22 8.89 -5.64 0.93
N GLU A 23 8.27 -6.70 0.46
CA GLU A 23 8.91 -7.53 -0.54
C GLU A 23 9.08 -6.80 -1.87
N LEU A 24 8.09 -5.99 -2.23
CA LEU A 24 8.20 -5.19 -3.42
C LEU A 24 9.37 -4.23 -3.33
N LYS A 25 9.51 -3.57 -2.18
CA LYS A 25 10.63 -2.67 -1.99
C LYS A 25 11.95 -3.41 -2.10
N ALA A 26 12.03 -4.59 -1.48
CA ALA A 26 13.27 -5.38 -1.52
C ALA A 26 13.61 -5.78 -2.94
N ARG A 27 12.62 -6.20 -3.71
CA ARG A 27 12.84 -6.60 -5.10
C ARG A 27 13.27 -5.43 -5.97
N SER A 28 12.77 -4.25 -5.66
CA SER A 28 13.09 -3.06 -6.45
C SER A 28 14.55 -2.65 -6.30
N ARG A 29 15.15 -2.99 -5.16
CA ARG A 29 16.52 -2.62 -4.81
C ARG A 29 16.71 -1.12 -4.73
N LEU A 30 15.63 -0.40 -4.49
CA LEU A 30 15.68 1.06 -4.39
C LEU A 30 15.60 1.47 -2.93
N THR A 31 16.32 2.54 -2.60
CA THR A 31 16.20 3.12 -1.26
C THR A 31 14.95 3.97 -1.20
N TYR A 32 14.55 4.35 0.02
CA TYR A 32 13.41 5.24 0.18
C TYR A 32 13.62 6.54 -0.58
N ARG A 33 14.85 7.04 -0.55
CA ARG A 33 15.16 8.28 -1.24
C ARG A 33 15.01 8.13 -2.74
N GLN A 34 15.48 7.01 -3.28
CA GLN A 34 15.36 6.76 -4.71
C GLN A 34 13.91 6.61 -5.14
N LEU A 35 13.11 5.97 -4.30
CA LEU A 35 11.69 5.84 -4.59
C LEU A 35 11.01 7.21 -4.61
N GLU A 36 11.35 8.06 -3.65
CA GLU A 36 10.80 9.40 -3.61
C GLU A 36 11.18 10.18 -4.88
N GLU A 37 12.43 10.04 -5.29
CA GLU A 37 12.90 10.74 -6.49
C GLU A 37 12.22 10.23 -7.74
N ARG A 38 12.03 8.93 -7.85
CA ARG A 38 11.35 8.36 -9.01
C ARG A 38 9.91 8.82 -9.10
N ALA A 39 9.22 8.87 -7.97
CA ALA A 39 7.85 9.36 -7.95
C ALA A 39 7.81 10.82 -8.37
N ALA A 40 8.74 11.62 -7.88
CA ALA A 40 8.78 13.04 -8.22
C ALA A 40 8.98 13.24 -9.71
N GLU A 41 9.75 12.38 -10.35
CA GLU A 41 9.96 12.47 -11.79
C GLU A 41 8.68 12.28 -12.56
N LYS A 42 7.74 11.56 -11.99
CA LYS A 42 6.44 11.31 -12.62
C LYS A 42 5.37 12.27 -12.13
N GLY A 43 5.78 13.27 -11.35
CA GLY A 43 4.83 14.23 -10.81
C GLY A 43 4.01 13.70 -9.65
N GLU A 44 4.49 12.65 -9.02
CA GLU A 44 3.79 12.06 -7.89
C GLU A 44 4.51 12.35 -6.59
N LEU A 45 3.76 12.33 -5.50
CA LEU A 45 4.32 12.62 -4.18
C LEU A 45 4.45 11.32 -3.40
N LEU A 46 5.68 10.99 -3.04
CA LEU A 46 5.97 9.78 -2.27
C LEU A 46 6.97 10.14 -1.19
N PRO A 47 6.51 10.77 -0.10
CA PRO A 47 7.43 11.20 0.96
C PRO A 47 8.10 9.99 1.59
N ARG A 48 9.42 9.99 1.59
CA ARG A 48 10.16 8.81 2.06
C ARG A 48 9.91 8.53 3.54
N SER A 49 9.75 9.56 4.36
CA SER A 49 9.51 9.31 5.78
C SER A 49 8.14 8.68 6.00
N THR A 50 7.13 9.13 5.26
CA THR A 50 5.80 8.53 5.34
C THR A 50 5.83 7.08 4.88
N LEU A 51 6.51 6.82 3.77
CA LEU A 51 6.63 5.48 3.25
C LEU A 51 7.33 4.56 4.26
N ALA A 52 8.43 5.05 4.84
CA ALA A 52 9.16 4.26 5.82
C ALA A 52 8.30 3.93 7.03
N ASP A 53 7.51 4.92 7.48
CA ASP A 53 6.63 4.70 8.63
C ASP A 53 5.56 3.66 8.32
N VAL A 54 4.97 3.74 7.13
CA VAL A 54 3.95 2.78 6.73
C VAL A 54 4.51 1.36 6.74
N LEU A 55 5.68 1.18 6.13
CA LEU A 55 6.26 -0.15 6.04
C LEU A 55 6.73 -0.66 7.40
N ARG A 56 7.24 0.23 8.25
CA ARG A 56 7.72 -0.16 9.56
C ARG A 56 6.57 -0.50 10.52
N ASN A 57 5.51 0.29 10.47
CA ASN A 57 4.40 0.14 11.40
C ASN A 57 3.32 -0.82 10.95
N GLY A 58 3.39 -1.25 9.70
CA GLY A 58 2.34 -2.13 9.19
C GLY A 58 1.03 -1.42 8.94
N SER A 59 1.06 -0.09 8.85
CA SER A 59 -0.14 0.69 8.59
C SER A 59 -0.61 0.51 7.17
N LEU A 60 -1.90 0.73 6.97
CA LEU A 60 -2.45 0.68 5.63
C LEU A 60 -2.14 2.02 4.94
N PRO A 61 -1.45 2.01 3.80
CA PRO A 61 -1.11 3.25 3.13
C PRO A 61 -2.33 3.87 2.46
N ARG A 62 -2.29 5.17 2.24
CA ARG A 62 -3.34 5.83 1.47
C ARG A 62 -3.23 5.38 0.02
N PRO A 63 -4.34 5.39 -0.71
CA PRO A 63 -4.33 4.93 -2.09
C PRO A 63 -3.31 5.68 -2.96
N GLU A 64 -3.19 6.97 -2.76
CA GLU A 64 -2.25 7.77 -3.56
C GLU A 64 -0.81 7.36 -3.28
N LEU A 65 -0.50 7.14 -2.01
CA LEU A 65 0.83 6.72 -1.64
C LEU A 65 1.15 5.35 -2.20
N LEU A 66 0.19 4.44 -2.09
CA LEU A 66 0.37 3.08 -2.59
C LEU A 66 0.61 3.09 -4.09
N ALA A 67 -0.20 3.84 -4.84
CA ALA A 67 -0.05 3.91 -6.28
C ALA A 67 1.31 4.48 -6.66
N ALA A 68 1.73 5.55 -6.00
CA ALA A 68 3.03 6.16 -6.29
C ALA A 68 4.17 5.18 -6.01
N PHE A 69 4.07 4.46 -4.89
CA PHE A 69 5.09 3.48 -4.51
C PHE A 69 5.19 2.37 -5.55
N VAL A 70 4.04 1.81 -5.93
CA VAL A 70 4.02 0.71 -6.89
C VAL A 70 4.60 1.15 -8.24
N ARG A 71 4.24 2.35 -8.68
CA ARG A 71 4.78 2.87 -9.94
C ARG A 71 6.28 3.11 -9.84
N ALA A 72 6.72 3.65 -8.71
CA ALA A 72 8.15 3.92 -8.52
C ALA A 72 8.96 2.63 -8.52
N CYS A 73 8.35 1.54 -8.04
CA CYS A 73 9.01 0.24 -8.05
C CYS A 73 8.96 -0.46 -9.40
N GLY A 74 8.30 0.15 -10.38
CA GLY A 74 8.24 -0.43 -11.71
C GLY A 74 7.10 -1.40 -11.95
N GLU A 75 6.14 -1.44 -11.04
CA GLU A 75 4.97 -2.33 -11.17
C GLU A 75 3.69 -1.56 -11.44
N GLY A 76 3.79 -0.44 -12.14
CA GLY A 76 2.62 0.38 -12.41
C GLY A 76 1.49 -0.37 -13.10
N GLU A 77 1.81 -1.39 -13.87
CA GLU A 77 0.78 -2.17 -14.55
C GLU A 77 -0.11 -2.93 -13.56
N TYR A 78 0.34 -3.09 -12.32
CA TYR A 78 -0.42 -3.80 -11.29
C TYR A 78 -1.06 -2.85 -10.28
N VAL A 79 -1.04 -1.55 -10.54
CA VAL A 79 -1.59 -0.59 -9.57
C VAL A 79 -3.02 -0.92 -9.18
N ASP A 80 -3.84 -1.28 -10.17
CA ASP A 80 -5.24 -1.59 -9.87
C ASP A 80 -5.36 -2.80 -8.95
N ASP A 81 -4.52 -3.81 -9.17
CA ASP A 81 -4.54 -5.00 -8.31
C ASP A 81 -4.10 -4.66 -6.89
N TRP A 82 -3.10 -3.79 -6.77
CA TRP A 82 -2.64 -3.34 -5.46
C TRP A 82 -3.72 -2.54 -4.74
N LEU A 83 -4.40 -1.66 -5.47
CA LEU A 83 -5.46 -0.85 -4.87
C LEU A 83 -6.64 -1.71 -4.45
N ALA A 84 -6.96 -2.74 -5.23
CA ALA A 84 -8.01 -3.67 -4.86
C ALA A 84 -7.62 -4.43 -3.59
N ALA A 85 -6.36 -4.85 -3.49
CA ALA A 85 -5.88 -5.51 -2.29
C ALA A 85 -5.98 -4.60 -1.08
N ARG A 86 -5.64 -3.33 -1.26
CA ARG A 86 -5.74 -2.35 -0.18
C ARG A 86 -7.18 -2.21 0.27
N LYS A 87 -8.11 -2.16 -0.66
CA LYS A 87 -9.51 -2.02 -0.32
C LYS A 87 -10.00 -3.21 0.49
N ARG A 88 -9.62 -4.42 0.10
CA ARG A 88 -9.99 -5.60 0.85
C ARG A 88 -9.40 -5.56 2.26
N ALA A 89 -8.14 -5.14 2.37
CA ALA A 89 -7.47 -5.05 3.66
C ALA A 89 -8.15 -4.02 4.55
N ALA A 90 -8.55 -2.89 3.96
CA ALA A 90 -9.24 -1.86 4.73
C ALA A 90 -10.58 -2.36 5.24
N GLU A 91 -11.29 -3.12 4.42
CA GLU A 91 -12.58 -3.65 4.82
C GLU A 91 -12.43 -4.71 5.91
N ALA A 92 -11.39 -5.53 5.80
CA ALA A 92 -11.14 -6.55 6.81
C ALA A 92 -10.77 -5.96 8.15
N SER A 93 -10.10 -4.81 8.13
CA SER A 93 -9.66 -4.16 9.36
C SER A 93 -10.65 -3.17 9.92
N ALA A 94 -11.71 -2.90 9.19
CA ALA A 94 -12.65 -1.86 9.58
C ALA A 94 -13.32 -2.21 10.88
N PRO A 95 -13.08 -1.45 11.93
CA PRO A 95 -13.69 -1.75 13.20
C PRO A 95 -15.18 -1.47 13.19
N GLY A 96 -15.59 -0.63 12.32
CA GLY A 96 -16.97 -0.29 12.24
C GLY A 96 -17.87 -1.36 11.76
N ARG A 97 -17.31 -2.46 11.34
CA ARG A 97 -18.12 -3.52 10.93
C ARG A 97 -18.93 -4.00 12.02
N GLY A 98 -18.41 -3.95 13.17
CA GLY A 98 -19.20 -4.36 14.32
C GLY A 98 -20.07 -3.24 14.70
N PRO A 99 -20.74 -3.42 15.75
CA PRO A 99 -21.66 -2.44 16.23
C PRO A 99 -20.95 -1.15 16.43
N GLY A 100 -21.42 -0.27 15.87
CA GLY A 100 -20.98 0.94 16.11
C GLY A 100 -19.68 1.29 15.95
N GLY A 101 -19.24 0.72 15.66
CA GLY A 101 -18.12 1.14 15.57
C GLY A 101 -17.94 2.42 15.17
N SER A 102 -18.24 2.64 15.21
CA SER A 102 -18.01 3.45 14.98
C SER A 102 -17.52 4.27 14.91
N ALA A 103 -17.57 4.41 15.21
CA ALA A 103 -17.29 5.22 15.22
C ALA A 103 -16.40 5.82 14.88
N GLY A 104 -16.28 5.82 14.86
CA GLY A 104 -15.76 6.38 14.61
C GLY A 104 -14.92 6.65 14.31
N SER A 105 -14.89 6.62 14.46
CA SER A 105 -14.25 6.90 14.25
C SER A 105 -13.71 7.37 13.64
N GLY A 106 -13.76 7.41 13.62
CA GLY A 106 -13.44 7.81 13.07
C GLY A 106 -12.76 8.29 12.75
N GLY A 107 -12.75 8.34 12.85
CA GLY A 107 -12.27 8.88 12.50
C GLY A 107 -11.37 8.96 12.29
N SER A 108 -11.23 8.84 12.59
CA SER A 108 -10.42 8.99 12.49
C SER A 108 -9.87 9.17 11.86
N GLY A 109 -9.87 9.27 11.71
CA GLY A 109 -9.53 9.65 11.11
C GLY A 109 -9.02 9.76 10.69
#